data_f085909d4efedd6bb2b37305be9cc031
#
_entry.id   f085909d4efedd6bb2b37305be9cc031
#
_cell.length_a   1.000
_cell.length_b   1.000
_cell.length_c   1.000
_cell.angle_alpha   90.00
_cell.angle_beta   90.00
_cell.angle_gamma   90.00
#
_symmetry.space_group_name_H-M   'P 1'
#
loop_
_entity.id
_entity.type
_entity.pdbx_description
1 polymer ?
#
loop_
_entity_poly.entity_id
_entity_poly.type
_entity_poly.pdbx_seq_one_letter_code
_entity_poly.pdbx_strand_id
1 'polypeptide(L)'
;AVACAAYGAAAFTVKGPYTFDSTGLVFRSAHLSAGDYQLTSPLDENVRVILLGQTPYEQLRDQYETLYDSADGETAFTVPEGLAAAQWRVYGPEGSTVDALVLSDGTQIRLGYPLLPAFAANRLLNGMGSSFSLRWIYDRDALTLWAQAPVFGHGLGSTENLTRSVQSFQYESKYAHNHLLQTMADTGLVGTVFALAFVLGAAWLCLKALKSERRGLAAA
;
A
#
# COMPACT_ATOMS: atom_id res chain seq x y z
N ALA A 1 -2.26 19.89 16.57
CA ALA A 1 -2.46 19.40 15.20
C ALA A 1 -1.17 19.45 14.37
N VAL A 2 -0.48 20.61 14.26
CA VAL A 2 0.76 20.74 13.47
C VAL A 2 1.88 19.80 13.95
N ALA A 3 2.11 19.70 15.27
CA ALA A 3 3.12 18.83 15.83
C ALA A 3 2.84 17.34 15.55
N CYS A 4 1.56 16.90 15.59
CA CYS A 4 1.19 15.53 15.25
C CYS A 4 1.38 15.24 13.76
N ALA A 5 1.09 16.20 12.89
CA ALA A 5 1.31 16.06 11.45
C ALA A 5 2.82 16.00 11.12
N ALA A 6 3.63 16.85 11.76
CA ALA A 6 5.08 16.83 11.60
C ALA A 6 5.71 15.52 12.11
N TYR A 7 5.28 15.03 13.27
CA TYR A 7 5.71 13.73 13.78
C TYR A 7 5.30 12.60 12.83
N GLY A 8 4.06 12.59 12.36
CA GLY A 8 3.58 11.59 11.40
C GLY A 8 4.41 11.58 10.12
N ALA A 9 4.71 12.75 9.54
CA ALA A 9 5.57 12.85 8.37
C ALA A 9 6.99 12.34 8.66
N ALA A 10 7.61 12.76 9.78
CA ALA A 10 8.94 12.33 10.17
C ALA A 10 9.01 10.82 10.42
N ALA A 11 7.98 10.25 11.05
CA ALA A 11 7.93 8.82 11.38
C ALA A 11 8.02 7.90 10.15
N PHE A 12 7.53 8.36 8.99
CA PHE A 12 7.61 7.61 7.74
C PHE A 12 8.81 7.97 6.87
N THR A 13 9.42 9.13 7.08
CA THR A 13 10.56 9.58 6.27
C THR A 13 11.90 9.24 6.89
N VAL A 14 11.99 9.26 8.23
CA VAL A 14 13.23 8.91 8.95
C VAL A 14 13.39 7.41 8.98
N LYS A 15 14.40 6.92 8.28
CA LYS A 15 14.75 5.50 8.19
C LYS A 15 16.09 5.24 8.87
N GLY A 16 16.27 4.05 9.42
CA GLY A 16 17.48 3.64 10.12
C GLY A 16 17.74 2.14 10.03
N PRO A 17 18.67 1.62 10.83
CA PRO A 17 18.90 0.19 10.94
C PRO A 17 17.64 -0.54 11.43
N TYR A 18 17.53 -1.80 11.09
CA TYR A 18 16.47 -2.69 11.54
C TYR A 18 17.06 -3.79 12.42
N THR A 19 16.50 -3.97 13.60
CA THR A 19 16.83 -5.08 14.50
C THR A 19 15.74 -6.14 14.38
N PHE A 20 16.13 -7.39 14.10
CA PHE A 20 15.19 -8.49 13.94
C PHE A 20 14.53 -8.85 15.27
N ASP A 21 13.20 -9.00 15.20
CA ASP A 21 12.38 -9.57 16.27
C ASP A 21 12.33 -11.11 16.17
N SER A 22 11.54 -11.74 17.03
CA SER A 22 11.37 -13.20 17.06
C SER A 22 10.79 -13.80 15.76
N THR A 23 10.27 -13.00 14.85
CA THR A 23 9.81 -13.48 13.52
C THR A 23 10.99 -13.70 12.59
N GLY A 24 12.13 -13.06 12.83
CA GLY A 24 13.32 -13.16 12.01
C GLY A 24 13.14 -12.68 10.58
N LEU A 25 12.11 -11.85 10.30
CA LEU A 25 11.76 -11.47 8.94
C LEU A 25 11.25 -10.02 8.88
N VAL A 26 11.73 -9.29 7.89
CA VAL A 26 11.20 -7.96 7.55
C VAL A 26 10.87 -7.85 6.07
N PHE A 27 9.75 -7.25 5.77
CA PHE A 27 9.29 -6.94 4.41
C PHE A 27 9.37 -5.44 4.16
N ARG A 28 9.82 -5.04 2.97
CA ARG A 28 9.76 -3.63 2.52
C ARG A 28 9.50 -3.57 1.02
N SER A 29 8.65 -2.64 0.61
CA SER A 29 8.44 -2.37 -0.81
C SER A 29 9.75 -1.93 -1.46
N ALA A 30 10.02 -2.47 -2.63
CA ALA A 30 11.13 -2.05 -3.47
C ALA A 30 10.63 -1.04 -4.50
N HIS A 31 11.36 0.07 -4.61
CA HIS A 31 11.13 1.10 -5.61
C HIS A 31 12.36 1.17 -6.51
N LEU A 32 12.48 0.22 -7.43
CA LEU A 32 13.56 0.10 -8.38
C LEU A 32 13.03 0.30 -9.80
N SER A 33 13.77 1.03 -10.61
CA SER A 33 13.53 1.10 -12.05
C SER A 33 14.00 -0.19 -12.73
N ALA A 34 13.52 -0.46 -13.94
CA ALA A 34 14.05 -1.55 -14.73
C ALA A 34 15.54 -1.32 -15.03
N GLY A 35 16.35 -2.37 -14.92
CA GLY A 35 17.79 -2.31 -15.13
C GLY A 35 18.56 -3.34 -14.33
N ASP A 36 19.88 -3.31 -14.50
CA ASP A 36 20.81 -4.21 -13.82
C ASP A 36 21.35 -3.57 -12.54
N TYR A 37 21.35 -4.34 -11.48
CA TYR A 37 21.80 -3.92 -10.15
C TYR A 37 22.76 -4.94 -9.55
N GLN A 38 23.55 -4.48 -8.60
CA GLN A 38 24.37 -5.32 -7.77
C GLN A 38 24.24 -4.91 -6.32
N LEU A 39 24.07 -5.87 -5.42
CA LEU A 39 24.11 -5.63 -3.97
C LEU A 39 25.57 -5.51 -3.55
N THR A 40 25.96 -4.33 -3.05
CA THR A 40 27.34 -4.00 -2.69
C THR A 40 27.57 -3.97 -1.19
N SER A 41 26.49 -3.89 -0.37
CA SER A 41 26.63 -3.95 1.09
C SER A 41 27.05 -5.35 1.54
N PRO A 42 28.02 -5.45 2.47
CA PRO A 42 28.30 -6.73 3.11
C PRO A 42 27.06 -7.22 3.88
N LEU A 43 26.71 -8.47 3.68
CA LEU A 43 25.69 -9.15 4.48
C LEU A 43 26.37 -10.00 5.55
N ASP A 44 25.78 -10.04 6.74
CA ASP A 44 26.13 -11.03 7.73
C ASP A 44 25.81 -12.44 7.21
N GLU A 45 26.62 -13.44 7.52
CA GLU A 45 26.44 -14.83 7.05
C GLU A 45 25.06 -15.41 7.42
N ASN A 46 24.44 -14.90 8.48
CA ASN A 46 23.13 -15.33 8.95
C ASN A 46 21.98 -14.49 8.38
N VAL A 47 22.25 -13.49 7.53
CA VAL A 47 21.25 -12.63 6.91
C VAL A 47 21.04 -13.03 5.47
N ARG A 48 19.80 -13.38 5.13
CA ARG A 48 19.38 -13.69 3.76
C ARG A 48 18.50 -12.58 3.23
N VAL A 49 18.80 -12.12 2.03
CA VAL A 49 18.07 -11.06 1.33
C VAL A 49 17.45 -11.62 0.06
N ILE A 50 16.16 -11.44 -0.11
CA ILE A 50 15.43 -11.84 -1.31
C ILE A 50 14.72 -10.61 -1.87
N LEU A 51 14.80 -10.40 -3.18
CA LEU A 51 13.97 -9.45 -3.91
C LEU A 51 12.95 -10.24 -4.73
N LEU A 52 11.69 -9.97 -4.45
CA LEU A 52 10.57 -10.54 -5.19
C LEU A 52 9.94 -9.48 -6.08
N GLY A 53 9.60 -9.87 -7.29
CA GLY A 53 8.85 -9.05 -8.24
C GLY A 53 7.49 -9.65 -8.54
N GLN A 54 6.57 -8.81 -8.98
CA GLN A 54 5.25 -9.21 -9.47
C GLN A 54 4.88 -8.36 -10.67
N THR A 55 4.52 -9.00 -11.75
CA THR A 55 3.78 -8.38 -12.85
C THR A 55 2.32 -8.15 -12.42
N PRO A 56 1.54 -7.30 -13.12
CA PRO A 56 0.12 -7.14 -12.84
C PRO A 56 -0.67 -8.45 -12.84
N TYR A 57 -0.30 -9.39 -13.71
CA TYR A 57 -0.94 -10.70 -13.81
C TYR A 57 -0.62 -11.62 -12.62
N GLU A 58 0.63 -11.61 -12.17
CA GLU A 58 1.06 -12.39 -11.00
C GLU A 58 0.48 -11.85 -9.70
N GLN A 59 0.26 -10.53 -9.61
CA GLN A 59 -0.45 -9.91 -8.49
C GLN A 59 -1.86 -10.50 -8.29
N LEU A 60 -2.59 -10.78 -9.37
CA LEU A 60 -3.92 -11.39 -9.30
C LEU A 60 -3.91 -12.81 -8.74
N ARG A 61 -2.79 -13.51 -8.90
CA ARG A 61 -2.62 -14.90 -8.48
C ARG A 61 -1.85 -15.04 -7.17
N ASP A 62 -1.48 -13.94 -6.55
CA ASP A 62 -0.57 -13.90 -5.38
C ASP A 62 0.74 -14.69 -5.63
N GLN A 63 1.21 -14.64 -6.88
CA GLN A 63 2.46 -15.26 -7.29
C GLN A 63 3.57 -14.23 -7.29
N TYR A 64 4.79 -14.67 -7.01
CA TYR A 64 5.98 -13.84 -6.98
C TYR A 64 7.07 -14.51 -7.79
N GLU A 65 7.77 -13.72 -8.58
CA GLU A 65 9.04 -14.12 -9.20
C GLU A 65 10.18 -13.71 -8.30
N THR A 66 11.14 -14.61 -8.07
CA THR A 66 12.38 -14.26 -7.36
C THR A 66 13.33 -13.59 -8.34
N LEU A 67 13.59 -12.30 -8.13
CA LEU A 67 14.53 -11.53 -8.93
C LEU A 67 15.94 -11.61 -8.37
N TYR A 68 16.08 -11.82 -7.08
CA TYR A 68 17.35 -11.94 -6.38
C TYR A 68 17.21 -12.78 -5.11
N ASP A 69 18.20 -13.62 -4.85
CA ASP A 69 18.35 -14.34 -3.58
C ASP A 69 19.84 -14.40 -3.20
N SER A 70 20.17 -13.84 -2.05
CA SER A 70 21.56 -13.86 -1.58
C SER A 70 22.10 -15.27 -1.26
N ALA A 71 21.21 -16.26 -1.11
CA ALA A 71 21.59 -17.66 -0.90
C ALA A 71 22.21 -18.31 -2.15
N ASP A 72 21.96 -17.76 -3.34
CA ASP A 72 22.51 -18.27 -4.59
C ASP A 72 24.01 -17.90 -4.79
N GLY A 73 24.55 -17.06 -3.90
CA GLY A 73 25.94 -16.62 -3.93
C GLY A 73 26.24 -15.54 -4.96
N GLU A 74 25.24 -15.14 -5.73
CA GLU A 74 25.33 -14.03 -6.68
C GLU A 74 25.02 -12.70 -5.98
N THR A 75 25.64 -11.62 -6.46
CA THR A 75 25.38 -10.26 -5.97
C THR A 75 24.65 -9.41 -7.00
N ALA A 76 24.65 -9.83 -8.27
CA ALA A 76 24.05 -9.13 -9.39
C ALA A 76 22.64 -9.66 -9.68
N PHE A 77 21.72 -8.77 -10.08
CA PHE A 77 20.36 -9.12 -10.48
C PHE A 77 19.81 -8.09 -11.47
N THR A 78 18.80 -8.50 -12.23
CA THR A 78 18.11 -7.65 -13.20
C THR A 78 16.67 -7.42 -12.74
N VAL A 79 16.23 -6.16 -12.77
CA VAL A 79 14.83 -5.76 -12.55
C VAL A 79 14.19 -5.60 -13.93
N PRO A 80 13.20 -6.43 -14.30
CA PRO A 80 12.56 -6.35 -15.60
C PRO A 80 11.61 -5.15 -15.71
N GLU A 81 11.30 -4.75 -16.95
CA GLU A 81 10.27 -3.77 -17.22
C GLU A 81 8.88 -4.32 -16.90
N GLY A 82 7.94 -3.42 -16.54
CA GLY A 82 6.54 -3.76 -16.37
C GLY A 82 6.18 -4.41 -15.04
N LEU A 83 7.07 -4.39 -14.05
CA LEU A 83 6.71 -4.82 -12.70
C LEU A 83 5.63 -3.89 -12.11
N ALA A 84 4.60 -4.49 -11.56
CA ALA A 84 3.56 -3.78 -10.82
C ALA A 84 3.96 -3.55 -9.36
N ALA A 85 4.72 -4.49 -8.78
CA ALA A 85 5.25 -4.40 -7.44
C ALA A 85 6.56 -5.17 -7.31
N ALA A 86 7.41 -4.72 -6.41
CA ALA A 86 8.56 -5.45 -5.95
C ALA A 86 8.71 -5.30 -4.42
N GLN A 87 9.28 -6.31 -3.79
CA GLN A 87 9.39 -6.38 -2.35
C GLN A 87 10.70 -7.00 -1.91
N TRP A 88 11.41 -6.30 -1.02
CA TRP A 88 12.50 -6.88 -0.27
C TRP A 88 11.99 -7.74 0.87
N ARG A 89 12.50 -8.96 0.98
CA ARG A 89 12.35 -9.84 2.15
C ARG A 89 13.72 -10.08 2.73
N VAL A 90 13.91 -9.71 3.99
CA VAL A 90 15.20 -9.88 4.66
C VAL A 90 14.98 -10.74 5.89
N TYR A 91 15.73 -11.82 5.96
CA TYR A 91 15.69 -12.79 7.05
C TYR A 91 16.96 -12.64 7.88
N GLY A 92 16.84 -12.73 9.20
CA GLY A 92 17.96 -12.69 10.10
C GLY A 92 17.61 -13.23 11.48
N PRO A 93 18.59 -13.65 12.28
CA PRO A 93 18.38 -14.14 13.63
C PRO A 93 17.85 -13.00 14.52
N GLU A 94 17.05 -13.38 15.54
CA GLU A 94 16.56 -12.44 16.54
C GLU A 94 17.72 -11.66 17.19
N GLY A 95 17.56 -10.34 17.30
CA GLY A 95 18.56 -9.43 17.87
C GLY A 95 19.67 -9.02 16.92
N SER A 96 19.83 -9.64 15.75
CA SER A 96 20.77 -9.16 14.73
C SER A 96 20.26 -7.87 14.09
N THR A 97 21.18 -7.08 13.51
CA THR A 97 20.86 -5.76 12.97
C THR A 97 21.36 -5.61 11.53
N VAL A 98 20.50 -5.09 10.65
CA VAL A 98 20.87 -4.69 9.28
C VAL A 98 20.77 -3.18 9.17
N ASP A 99 21.85 -2.50 8.78
CA ASP A 99 21.88 -1.04 8.64
C ASP A 99 21.19 -0.60 7.36
N ALA A 100 21.73 -0.99 6.20
CA ALA A 100 21.16 -0.70 4.90
C ALA A 100 21.60 -1.73 3.87
N LEU A 101 20.73 -2.02 2.88
CA LEU A 101 21.13 -2.67 1.65
C LEU A 101 21.59 -1.56 0.70
N VAL A 102 22.80 -1.70 0.16
CA VAL A 102 23.38 -0.71 -0.75
C VAL A 102 23.53 -1.34 -2.14
N LEU A 103 23.00 -0.67 -3.14
CA LEU A 103 23.06 -1.10 -4.53
C LEU A 103 24.20 -0.39 -5.29
N SER A 104 24.58 -0.94 -6.44
CA SER A 104 25.66 -0.44 -7.30
C SER A 104 25.43 0.99 -7.82
N ASP A 105 24.18 1.43 -7.91
CA ASP A 105 23.79 2.81 -8.28
C ASP A 105 23.88 3.81 -7.12
N GLY A 106 24.29 3.36 -5.92
CA GLY A 106 24.33 4.15 -4.70
C GLY A 106 23.01 4.22 -3.93
N THR A 107 21.95 3.56 -4.41
CA THR A 107 20.67 3.47 -3.69
C THR A 107 20.86 2.77 -2.36
N GLN A 108 20.40 3.39 -1.27
CA GLN A 108 20.42 2.82 0.08
C GLN A 108 18.99 2.48 0.52
N ILE A 109 18.77 1.20 0.81
CA ILE A 109 17.49 0.70 1.32
C ILE A 109 17.64 0.44 2.81
N ARG A 110 17.12 1.33 3.63
CA ARG A 110 17.06 1.18 5.09
C ARG A 110 15.73 0.55 5.48
N LEU A 111 15.78 -0.47 6.30
CA LEU A 111 14.64 -1.30 6.65
C LEU A 111 13.93 -0.84 7.92
N GLY A 112 14.64 -0.14 8.81
CA GLY A 112 14.12 0.32 10.09
C GLY A 112 13.42 1.67 10.02
N TYR A 113 12.47 1.88 10.93
CA TYR A 113 11.74 3.14 11.15
C TYR A 113 11.78 3.48 12.64
N PRO A 114 12.86 4.14 13.11
CA PRO A 114 13.12 4.32 14.54
C PRO A 114 12.07 5.18 15.24
N LEU A 115 11.33 6.00 14.53
CA LEU A 115 10.26 6.83 15.07
C LEU A 115 8.90 6.15 15.11
N LEU A 116 8.76 4.94 14.52
CA LEU A 116 7.52 4.16 14.59
C LEU A 116 7.67 3.04 15.60
N PRO A 117 6.66 2.81 16.47
CA PRO A 117 6.60 1.58 17.27
C PRO A 117 6.65 0.35 16.35
N ALA A 118 7.37 -0.70 16.74
CA ALA A 118 7.61 -1.89 15.90
C ALA A 118 6.30 -2.51 15.36
N PHE A 119 5.26 -2.61 16.20
CA PHE A 119 3.95 -3.11 15.79
C PHE A 119 3.29 -2.26 14.69
N ALA A 120 3.45 -0.93 14.76
CA ALA A 120 2.89 -0.01 13.77
C ALA A 120 3.69 -0.07 12.47
N ALA A 121 5.03 -0.11 12.54
CA ALA A 121 5.89 -0.26 11.39
C ALA A 121 5.58 -1.57 10.64
N ASN A 122 5.52 -2.69 11.35
CA ASN A 122 5.24 -3.98 10.73
C ASN A 122 3.83 -4.04 10.12
N ARG A 123 2.82 -3.53 10.81
CA ARG A 123 1.44 -3.55 10.28
C ARG A 123 1.25 -2.63 9.08
N LEU A 124 1.83 -1.44 9.10
CA LEU A 124 1.64 -0.43 8.04
C LEU A 124 2.52 -0.73 6.82
N LEU A 125 3.76 -1.16 7.04
CA LEU A 125 4.74 -1.32 5.96
C LEU A 125 4.75 -2.72 5.35
N ASN A 126 4.45 -3.75 6.12
CA ASN A 126 4.35 -5.12 5.61
C ASN A 126 2.98 -5.39 4.97
N GLY A 127 1.92 -4.67 5.38
CA GLY A 127 0.57 -4.79 4.81
C GLY A 127 0.36 -4.01 3.50
N MET A 128 1.32 -3.17 3.09
CA MET A 128 1.20 -2.31 1.90
C MET A 128 1.77 -2.93 0.60
N GLY A 129 2.05 -4.24 0.58
CA GLY A 129 2.57 -4.95 -0.59
C GLY A 129 1.58 -5.02 -1.76
N SER A 130 1.33 -6.22 -2.27
CA SER A 130 0.48 -6.50 -3.44
C SER A 130 -0.94 -5.93 -3.34
N SER A 131 -1.56 -6.02 -2.16
CA SER A 131 -2.94 -5.52 -1.95
C SER A 131 -3.09 -4.01 -2.13
N PHE A 132 -2.06 -3.21 -1.80
CA PHE A 132 -2.12 -1.75 -1.98
C PHE A 132 -1.98 -1.38 -3.47
N SER A 133 -1.06 -2.02 -4.18
CA SER A 133 -0.86 -1.78 -5.61
C SER A 133 -2.09 -2.15 -6.42
N LEU A 134 -2.76 -3.27 -6.09
CA LEU A 134 -4.02 -3.67 -6.71
C LEU A 134 -5.14 -2.66 -6.46
N ARG A 135 -5.28 -2.17 -5.21
CA ARG A 135 -6.29 -1.14 -4.90
C ARG A 135 -6.04 0.14 -5.66
N TRP A 136 -4.79 0.57 -5.80
CA TRP A 136 -4.45 1.73 -6.61
C TRP A 136 -4.85 1.57 -8.07
N ILE A 137 -4.70 0.36 -8.63
CA ILE A 137 -5.13 0.06 -10.00
C ILE A 137 -6.66 0.15 -10.10
N TYR A 138 -7.38 -0.47 -9.17
CA TYR A 138 -8.85 -0.40 -9.12
C TYR A 138 -9.35 1.04 -8.96
N ASP A 139 -8.72 1.82 -8.09
CA ASP A 139 -9.05 3.23 -7.88
C ASP A 139 -8.81 4.06 -9.15
N ARG A 140 -7.70 3.82 -9.85
CA ARG A 140 -7.38 4.48 -11.11
C ARG A 140 -8.39 4.12 -12.22
N ASP A 141 -8.72 2.85 -12.36
CA ASP A 141 -9.67 2.38 -13.36
C ASP A 141 -11.09 2.93 -13.06
N ALA A 142 -11.49 3.00 -11.78
CA ALA A 142 -12.74 3.64 -11.37
C ALA A 142 -12.76 5.14 -11.67
N LEU A 143 -11.66 5.86 -11.48
CA LEU A 143 -11.52 7.28 -11.86
C LEU A 143 -11.58 7.46 -13.37
N THR A 144 -10.98 6.57 -14.15
CA THR A 144 -11.04 6.57 -15.60
C THR A 144 -12.47 6.37 -16.09
N LEU A 145 -13.22 5.47 -15.46
CA LEU A 145 -14.63 5.25 -15.75
C LEU A 145 -15.46 6.48 -15.39
N TRP A 146 -15.27 7.04 -14.19
CA TRP A 146 -15.95 8.27 -13.78
C TRP A 146 -15.70 9.43 -14.75
N ALA A 147 -14.48 9.60 -15.25
CA ALA A 147 -14.12 10.68 -16.17
C ALA A 147 -14.91 10.64 -17.50
N GLN A 148 -15.46 9.49 -17.89
CA GLN A 148 -16.29 9.35 -19.08
C GLN A 148 -17.72 9.88 -18.88
N ALA A 149 -18.24 9.89 -17.64
CA ALA A 149 -19.56 10.40 -17.28
C ALA A 149 -19.55 11.14 -15.93
N PRO A 150 -18.84 12.28 -15.80
CA PRO A 150 -18.50 12.85 -14.49
C PRO A 150 -19.70 13.44 -13.72
N VAL A 151 -20.76 13.87 -14.41
CA VAL A 151 -21.89 14.57 -13.78
C VAL A 151 -22.93 13.61 -13.23
N PHE A 152 -23.42 12.68 -14.03
CA PHE A 152 -24.52 11.77 -13.68
C PHE A 152 -24.08 10.30 -13.53
N GLY A 153 -22.82 9.98 -13.85
CA GLY A 153 -22.31 8.61 -13.84
C GLY A 153 -22.90 7.74 -14.95
N HIS A 154 -22.63 6.45 -14.86
CA HIS A 154 -23.06 5.45 -15.84
C HIS A 154 -24.34 4.70 -15.46
N GLY A 155 -24.89 4.97 -14.27
CA GLY A 155 -26.02 4.25 -13.68
C GLY A 155 -25.57 3.29 -12.56
N LEU A 156 -26.48 3.03 -11.62
CA LEU A 156 -26.20 2.16 -10.48
C LEU A 156 -25.83 0.75 -10.93
N GLY A 157 -24.71 0.23 -10.41
CA GLY A 157 -24.18 -1.09 -10.72
C GLY A 157 -23.45 -1.18 -12.06
N SER A 158 -23.30 -0.08 -12.80
CA SER A 158 -22.61 -0.06 -14.08
C SER A 158 -21.13 -0.38 -13.97
N THR A 159 -20.52 -0.07 -12.83
CA THR A 159 -19.10 -0.35 -12.56
C THR A 159 -18.75 -1.81 -12.81
N GLU A 160 -19.58 -2.77 -12.38
CA GLU A 160 -19.36 -4.22 -12.59
C GLU A 160 -19.21 -4.60 -14.07
N ASN A 161 -19.99 -3.98 -14.93
CA ASN A 161 -20.01 -4.30 -16.36
C ASN A 161 -19.01 -3.47 -17.17
N LEU A 162 -18.82 -2.21 -16.81
CA LEU A 162 -18.02 -1.26 -17.56
C LEU A 162 -16.53 -1.24 -17.16
N THR A 163 -16.18 -1.74 -15.98
CA THR A 163 -14.77 -1.82 -15.55
C THR A 163 -13.91 -2.53 -16.58
N ARG A 164 -14.44 -3.57 -17.24
CA ARG A 164 -13.71 -4.31 -18.29
C ARG A 164 -13.28 -3.44 -19.47
N SER A 165 -13.99 -2.34 -19.76
CA SER A 165 -13.67 -1.45 -20.88
C SER A 165 -12.51 -0.49 -20.60
N VAL A 166 -12.17 -0.29 -19.32
CA VAL A 166 -11.14 0.65 -18.87
C VAL A 166 -9.97 -0.02 -18.13
N GLN A 167 -10.05 -1.34 -17.92
CA GLN A 167 -9.02 -2.10 -17.25
C GLN A 167 -7.66 -1.96 -17.92
N SER A 168 -6.62 -1.69 -17.13
CA SER A 168 -5.23 -1.64 -17.58
C SER A 168 -4.69 -3.02 -17.97
N PHE A 169 -5.24 -4.09 -17.39
CA PHE A 169 -4.99 -5.50 -17.69
C PHE A 169 -6.19 -6.34 -17.22
N GLN A 170 -6.28 -7.56 -17.69
CA GLN A 170 -7.44 -8.42 -17.41
C GLN A 170 -7.46 -8.89 -15.96
N TYR A 171 -8.43 -8.40 -15.16
CA TYR A 171 -8.71 -8.86 -13.81
C TYR A 171 -10.23 -9.01 -13.61
N GLU A 172 -10.63 -9.86 -12.69
CA GLU A 172 -12.03 -9.99 -12.30
C GLU A 172 -12.25 -9.31 -10.94
N SER A 173 -12.82 -8.13 -10.96
CA SER A 173 -13.33 -7.46 -9.77
C SER A 173 -14.70 -6.88 -10.07
N LYS A 174 -15.65 -7.18 -9.18
CA LYS A 174 -17.01 -6.64 -9.25
C LYS A 174 -17.10 -5.24 -8.66
N TYR A 175 -16.12 -4.84 -7.85
CA TYR A 175 -16.14 -3.62 -7.07
C TYR A 175 -14.81 -2.89 -7.14
N ALA A 176 -14.86 -1.57 -7.07
CA ALA A 176 -13.66 -0.73 -7.01
C ALA A 176 -12.89 -0.85 -5.67
N HIS A 177 -13.40 -1.64 -4.69
CA HIS A 177 -12.90 -1.69 -3.30
C HIS A 177 -12.83 -0.33 -2.58
N ASN A 178 -13.46 0.69 -3.16
CA ASN A 178 -13.58 2.04 -2.65
C ASN A 178 -15.00 2.54 -2.97
N HIS A 179 -15.86 2.55 -1.97
CA HIS A 179 -17.26 2.92 -2.14
C HIS A 179 -17.46 4.35 -2.68
N LEU A 180 -16.57 5.28 -2.34
CA LEU A 180 -16.67 6.65 -2.85
C LEU A 180 -16.44 6.67 -4.36
N LEU A 181 -15.36 6.05 -4.83
CA LEU A 181 -15.04 5.99 -6.26
C LEU A 181 -16.07 5.20 -7.05
N GLN A 182 -16.59 4.11 -6.48
CA GLN A 182 -17.69 3.36 -7.09
C GLN A 182 -18.94 4.21 -7.21
N THR A 183 -19.33 4.93 -6.14
CA THR A 183 -20.47 5.85 -6.19
C THR A 183 -20.26 6.95 -7.24
N MET A 184 -19.03 7.49 -7.33
CA MET A 184 -18.68 8.48 -8.36
C MET A 184 -18.84 7.91 -9.77
N ALA A 185 -18.35 6.70 -10.04
CA ALA A 185 -18.47 6.06 -11.35
C ALA A 185 -19.93 5.74 -11.71
N ASP A 186 -20.70 5.22 -10.74
CA ASP A 186 -22.09 4.83 -10.95
C ASP A 186 -23.05 6.02 -11.05
N THR A 187 -22.91 7.04 -10.19
CA THR A 187 -23.89 8.11 -10.04
C THR A 187 -23.36 9.52 -10.33
N GLY A 188 -22.10 9.61 -10.70
CA GLY A 188 -21.43 10.88 -10.98
C GLY A 188 -21.31 11.78 -9.76
N LEU A 189 -20.94 13.02 -10.00
CA LEU A 189 -20.77 14.03 -8.95
C LEU A 189 -22.10 14.32 -8.23
N VAL A 190 -23.23 14.36 -8.97
CA VAL A 190 -24.54 14.65 -8.39
C VAL A 190 -24.93 13.60 -7.36
N GLY A 191 -24.91 12.31 -7.71
CA GLY A 191 -25.24 11.24 -6.77
C GLY A 191 -24.25 11.14 -5.62
N THR A 192 -22.96 11.38 -5.87
CA THR A 192 -21.92 11.40 -4.83
C THR A 192 -22.19 12.51 -3.78
N VAL A 193 -22.55 13.73 -4.21
CA VAL A 193 -22.89 14.82 -3.29
C VAL A 193 -24.09 14.46 -2.44
N PHE A 194 -25.14 13.88 -3.02
CA PHE A 194 -26.31 13.42 -2.24
C PHE A 194 -25.94 12.30 -1.25
N ALA A 195 -25.13 11.32 -1.65
CA ALA A 195 -24.68 10.25 -0.79
C ALA A 195 -23.85 10.79 0.41
N LEU A 196 -22.92 11.70 0.14
CA LEU A 196 -22.14 12.36 1.19
C LEU A 196 -23.01 13.21 2.12
N ALA A 197 -23.93 13.99 1.58
CA ALA A 197 -24.86 14.78 2.37
C ALA A 197 -25.74 13.90 3.29
N PHE A 198 -26.18 12.75 2.80
CA PHE A 198 -26.93 11.77 3.61
C PHE A 198 -26.07 11.22 4.76
N VAL A 199 -24.85 10.76 4.47
CA VAL A 199 -23.95 10.20 5.50
C VAL A 199 -23.60 11.25 6.55
N LEU A 200 -23.24 12.47 6.12
CA LEU A 200 -22.90 13.56 7.03
C LEU A 200 -24.11 14.02 7.86
N GLY A 201 -25.30 14.06 7.26
CA GLY A 201 -26.54 14.37 7.95
C GLY A 201 -26.89 13.32 9.02
N ALA A 202 -26.78 12.05 8.67
CA ALA A 202 -26.98 10.94 9.61
C ALA A 202 -25.96 10.99 10.77
N ALA A 203 -24.69 11.20 10.46
CA ALA A 203 -23.63 11.34 11.48
C ALA A 203 -23.91 12.54 12.42
N TRP A 204 -24.33 13.69 11.86
CA TRP A 204 -24.70 14.86 12.64
C TRP A 204 -25.88 14.59 13.58
N LEU A 205 -26.92 13.92 13.09
CA LEU A 205 -28.09 13.55 13.92
C LEU A 205 -27.68 12.60 15.04
N CYS A 206 -26.84 11.58 14.77
CA CYS A 206 -26.31 10.67 15.78
C CYS A 206 -25.52 11.44 16.86
N LEU A 207 -24.62 12.33 16.45
CA LEU A 207 -23.83 13.14 17.38
C LEU A 207 -24.70 14.06 18.23
N LYS A 208 -25.77 14.62 17.64
CA LYS A 208 -26.75 15.46 18.37
C LYS A 208 -27.53 14.64 19.40
N ALA A 209 -27.95 13.43 19.04
CA ALA A 209 -28.65 12.52 19.95
C ALA A 209 -27.77 12.15 21.16
N LEU A 210 -26.53 11.74 20.91
CA LEU A 210 -25.54 11.40 21.95
C LEU A 210 -25.28 12.58 22.92
N LYS A 211 -25.19 13.80 22.40
CA LYS A 211 -25.01 15.00 23.23
C LYS A 211 -26.27 15.32 24.07
N SER A 212 -27.43 15.03 23.55
CA SER A 212 -28.72 15.21 24.28
C SER A 212 -28.83 14.24 25.46
N GLU A 213 -28.53 12.96 25.25
CA GLU A 213 -28.52 11.96 26.34
C GLU A 213 -27.54 12.30 27.46
N ARG A 214 -26.31 12.72 27.09
CA ARG A 214 -25.30 13.14 28.08
C ARG A 214 -25.76 14.35 28.93
N ARG A 215 -26.50 15.27 28.33
CA ARG A 215 -27.08 16.43 29.09
C ARG A 215 -28.19 16.00 30.02
N GLY A 216 -29.03 15.04 29.64
CA GLY A 216 -30.05 14.46 30.48
C GLY A 216 -29.47 13.74 31.72
N LEU A 217 -28.41 12.94 31.53
CA LEU A 217 -27.70 12.23 32.60
C LEU A 217 -26.93 13.18 33.56
N ALA A 218 -26.48 14.34 33.10
CA ALA A 218 -25.77 15.31 33.91
C ALA A 218 -26.72 16.22 34.71
N ALA A 219 -28.03 16.24 34.38
CA ALA A 219 -29.05 17.03 35.04
C ALA A 219 -29.94 16.22 36.03
N ALA A 220 -29.75 14.91 36.10
CA ALA A 220 -30.37 13.97 37.03
C ALA A 220 -29.44 13.62 38.18
#